data_99881cd9eeb8462d8c5619a1765aa89c
#
_entry.id   99881cd9eeb8462d8c5619a1765aa89c
#
_cell.length_a   1.000
_cell.length_b   1.000
_cell.length_c   1.000
_cell.angle_alpha   90.00
_cell.angle_beta   90.00
_cell.angle_gamma   90.00
#
_symmetry.space_group_name_H-M   'P 1'
#
loop_
_entity.id
_entity.type
_entity.pdbx_description
1 polymer ?
#
loop_
_entity_poly.entity_id
_entity_poly.type
_entity_poly.pdbx_seq_one_letter_code
_entity_poly.pdbx_strand_id
1 'polypeptide(L)'
;MNRRITVKYCFLQGGYWTLAAVAMAFTTPLLEAKGFSGTEIGILSAVKYLAVLIFQMVLGSFADKHAEKVPLQRMLILMTFVNIIFSFLFYLTGHTMWMAMLTLIVFGMTIHCASPLVDSLSIQYMNHGVKMNYAISRACGSLCWAVFCVVVGLIADAFGANRILIFQIVVSFLFAFFAFNMDAVDFSKERKKEEKTEDLASENPDAECEIGEVHSCFYLLKHFPKYSLFLLGLVFVFAAYNMNSTFLIDWIEGMGGNHADYGMAQFVLAMAEIPVALVFYRIRGRVSIDKLMVVCAFFCFLRATATTFSSSVTLVILSQALELLGLSIYYVGTVYFVMDYLPQADAVKGASLINLAGMGLGEMAGSISCGLIKDALGLRNLMLLSSGVGLVGVVVMVWMWRRLE
;
A
#
# COMPACT_ATOMS: atom_id res chain seq x y z
N MET A 1 18.38 -3.57 -23.49
CA MET A 1 17.87 -3.84 -22.12
C MET A 1 19.04 -4.34 -21.29
N ASN A 2 19.36 -3.70 -20.17
CA ASN A 2 20.41 -4.17 -19.26
C ASN A 2 19.84 -5.34 -18.41
N ARG A 3 20.07 -6.57 -18.89
CA ARG A 3 19.54 -7.79 -18.26
C ARG A 3 20.04 -7.95 -16.81
N ARG A 4 21.29 -7.58 -16.54
CA ARG A 4 21.90 -7.71 -15.21
C ARG A 4 21.19 -6.83 -14.16
N ILE A 5 20.94 -5.56 -14.47
CA ILE A 5 20.26 -4.63 -13.55
C ILE A 5 18.79 -5.04 -13.39
N THR A 6 18.11 -5.43 -14.48
CA THR A 6 16.72 -5.92 -14.39
C THR A 6 16.62 -7.12 -13.44
N VAL A 7 17.53 -8.10 -13.53
CA VAL A 7 17.53 -9.27 -12.64
C VAL A 7 17.82 -8.89 -11.19
N LYS A 8 18.84 -8.05 -10.92
CA LYS A 8 19.12 -7.56 -9.57
C LYS A 8 17.89 -6.85 -8.97
N TYR A 9 17.23 -6.02 -9.77
CA TYR A 9 16.05 -5.29 -9.33
C TYR A 9 14.83 -6.19 -9.15
N CYS A 10 14.69 -7.30 -9.89
CA CYS A 10 13.69 -8.35 -9.59
C CYS A 10 13.90 -8.96 -8.21
N PHE A 11 15.15 -9.25 -7.82
CA PHE A 11 15.46 -9.74 -6.48
C PHE A 11 15.19 -8.68 -5.39
N LEU A 12 15.50 -7.41 -5.66
CA LEU A 12 15.18 -6.32 -4.73
C LEU A 12 13.67 -6.19 -4.52
N GLN A 13 12.89 -6.14 -5.60
CA GLN A 13 11.42 -6.08 -5.54
C GLN A 13 10.83 -7.33 -4.86
N GLY A 14 11.32 -8.52 -5.24
CA GLY A 14 10.89 -9.77 -4.61
C GLY A 14 11.17 -9.80 -3.11
N GLY A 15 12.39 -9.40 -2.69
CA GLY A 15 12.76 -9.30 -1.28
C GLY A 15 11.91 -8.29 -0.51
N TYR A 16 11.68 -7.10 -1.09
CA TYR A 16 10.78 -6.10 -0.49
C TYR A 16 9.36 -6.64 -0.29
N TRP A 17 8.75 -7.20 -1.34
CA TRP A 17 7.36 -7.68 -1.25
C TRP A 17 7.23 -8.93 -0.39
N THR A 18 8.28 -9.75 -0.26
CA THR A 18 8.32 -10.82 0.75
C THR A 18 8.33 -10.25 2.16
N LEU A 19 9.16 -9.23 2.43
CA LEU A 19 9.20 -8.56 3.73
C LEU A 19 7.86 -7.89 4.05
N ALA A 20 7.25 -7.25 3.07
CA ALA A 20 5.95 -6.61 3.18
C ALA A 20 4.83 -7.64 3.47
N ALA A 21 4.84 -8.82 2.83
CA ALA A 21 3.89 -9.89 3.09
C ALA A 21 3.90 -10.31 4.58
N VAL A 22 5.09 -10.45 5.17
CA VAL A 22 5.23 -10.79 6.59
C VAL A 22 4.68 -9.70 7.49
N ALA A 23 5.10 -8.47 7.28
CA ALA A 23 4.84 -7.37 8.20
C ALA A 23 3.49 -6.67 7.99
N MET A 24 2.88 -6.79 6.81
CA MET A 24 1.58 -6.17 6.52
C MET A 24 0.44 -7.16 6.67
N ALA A 25 0.52 -8.34 6.03
CA ALA A 25 -0.57 -9.30 6.05
C ALA A 25 -0.70 -10.00 7.42
N PHE A 26 0.41 -10.35 8.08
CA PHE A 26 0.40 -11.12 9.31
C PHE A 26 0.55 -10.30 10.60
N THR A 27 0.30 -8.98 10.55
CA THR A 27 0.33 -8.12 11.75
C THR A 27 -0.70 -8.57 12.80
N THR A 28 -1.95 -8.83 12.41
CA THR A 28 -3.02 -9.25 13.32
C THR A 28 -2.72 -10.60 13.97
N PRO A 29 -2.44 -11.69 13.23
CA PRO A 29 -2.05 -12.97 13.84
C PRO A 29 -0.90 -12.85 14.82
N LEU A 30 0.10 -12.02 14.51
CA LEU A 30 1.25 -11.79 15.39
C LEU A 30 0.84 -11.11 16.70
N LEU A 31 -0.01 -10.08 16.65
CA LEU A 31 -0.47 -9.35 17.83
C LEU A 31 -1.39 -10.21 18.68
N GLU A 32 -2.27 -11.00 18.09
CA GLU A 32 -3.12 -11.95 18.79
C GLU A 32 -2.32 -13.04 19.49
N ALA A 33 -1.30 -13.59 18.83
CA ALA A 33 -0.38 -14.55 19.45
C ALA A 33 0.40 -13.98 20.65
N LYS A 34 0.52 -12.65 20.72
CA LYS A 34 1.08 -11.94 21.88
C LYS A 34 0.02 -11.54 22.93
N GLY A 35 -1.24 -11.88 22.71
CA GLY A 35 -2.35 -11.68 23.65
C GLY A 35 -2.98 -10.30 23.63
N PHE A 36 -2.80 -9.51 22.55
CA PHE A 36 -3.49 -8.22 22.40
C PHE A 36 -4.96 -8.42 22.05
N SER A 37 -5.84 -7.62 22.68
CA SER A 37 -7.27 -7.58 22.37
C SER A 37 -7.54 -6.94 20.99
N GLY A 38 -8.76 -7.12 20.46
CA GLY A 38 -9.16 -6.49 19.21
C GLY A 38 -9.04 -4.97 19.23
N THR A 39 -9.44 -4.33 20.34
CA THR A 39 -9.31 -2.88 20.52
C THR A 39 -7.84 -2.43 20.50
N GLU A 40 -6.96 -3.14 21.19
CA GLU A 40 -5.52 -2.82 21.19
C GLU A 40 -4.93 -2.98 19.80
N ILE A 41 -5.27 -4.05 19.08
CA ILE A 41 -4.85 -4.27 17.68
C ILE A 41 -5.34 -3.14 16.77
N GLY A 42 -6.59 -2.71 16.93
CA GLY A 42 -7.15 -1.59 16.19
C GLY A 42 -6.40 -0.27 16.43
N ILE A 43 -6.11 0.06 17.70
CA ILE A 43 -5.35 1.26 18.08
C ILE A 43 -3.91 1.18 17.53
N LEU A 44 -3.24 0.04 17.70
CA LEU A 44 -1.87 -0.18 17.23
C LEU A 44 -1.79 -0.03 15.70
N SER A 45 -2.75 -0.57 14.97
CA SER A 45 -2.82 -0.44 13.52
C SER A 45 -3.10 1.01 13.09
N ALA A 46 -3.97 1.73 13.78
CA ALA A 46 -4.24 3.14 13.50
C ALA A 46 -3.00 4.01 13.72
N VAL A 47 -2.25 3.79 14.80
CA VAL A 47 -0.98 4.48 15.06
C VAL A 47 0.05 4.19 13.99
N LYS A 48 0.13 2.93 13.49
CA LYS A 48 0.98 2.57 12.36
C LYS A 48 0.62 3.40 11.12
N TYR A 49 -0.66 3.49 10.73
CA TYR A 49 -1.08 4.24 9.55
C TYR A 49 -0.84 5.75 9.72
N LEU A 50 -1.05 6.30 10.91
CA LEU A 50 -0.70 7.70 11.21
C LEU A 50 0.81 7.95 11.04
N ALA A 51 1.65 7.02 11.53
CA ALA A 51 3.09 7.10 11.34
C ALA A 51 3.47 7.06 9.85
N VAL A 52 2.86 6.18 9.06
CA VAL A 52 3.09 6.10 7.61
C VAL A 52 2.80 7.44 6.94
N LEU A 53 1.65 8.07 7.25
CA LEU A 53 1.28 9.37 6.67
C LEU A 53 2.32 10.47 6.93
N ILE A 54 2.79 10.55 8.16
CA ILE A 54 3.76 11.59 8.57
C ILE A 54 5.12 11.31 7.93
N PHE A 55 5.61 10.08 8.07
CA PHE A 55 6.98 9.75 7.67
C PHE A 55 7.16 9.60 6.17
N GLN A 56 6.13 9.20 5.42
CA GLN A 56 6.22 9.10 3.97
C GLN A 56 6.52 10.45 3.33
N MET A 57 5.91 11.54 3.83
CA MET A 57 6.17 12.91 3.35
C MET A 57 7.60 13.36 3.71
N VAL A 58 8.03 13.09 4.95
CA VAL A 58 9.37 13.46 5.43
C VAL A 58 10.45 12.70 4.67
N LEU A 59 10.30 11.38 4.54
CA LEU A 59 11.27 10.52 3.85
C LEU A 59 11.36 10.82 2.35
N GLY A 60 10.24 11.08 1.67
CA GLY A 60 10.23 11.48 0.27
C GLY A 60 11.01 12.79 0.06
N SER A 61 10.67 13.82 0.82
CA SER A 61 11.35 15.12 0.75
C SER A 61 12.85 15.01 1.12
N PHE A 62 13.20 14.15 2.07
CA PHE A 62 14.60 13.90 2.43
C PHE A 62 15.36 13.19 1.31
N ALA A 63 14.74 12.16 0.73
CA ALA A 63 15.34 11.39 -0.38
C ALA A 63 15.61 12.28 -1.59
N ASP A 64 14.67 13.15 -1.96
CA ASP A 64 14.81 14.06 -3.09
C ASP A 64 15.92 15.11 -2.86
N LYS A 65 15.94 15.73 -1.66
CA LYS A 65 16.95 16.75 -1.32
C LYS A 65 18.37 16.21 -1.18
N HIS A 66 18.53 14.93 -0.88
CA HIS A 66 19.84 14.33 -0.60
C HIS A 66 20.21 13.20 -1.58
N ALA A 67 19.52 13.11 -2.71
CA ALA A 67 19.70 12.06 -3.72
C ALA A 67 21.16 11.83 -4.12
N GLU A 68 21.94 12.91 -4.28
CA GLU A 68 23.36 12.85 -4.63
C GLU A 68 24.26 12.36 -3.48
N LYS A 69 23.92 12.72 -2.22
CA LYS A 69 24.77 12.46 -1.04
C LYS A 69 24.45 11.12 -0.39
N VAL A 70 23.18 10.75 -0.39
CA VAL A 70 22.67 9.54 0.28
C VAL A 70 21.95 8.68 -0.75
N PRO A 71 22.64 7.67 -1.33
CA PRO A 71 22.00 6.73 -2.25
C PRO A 71 20.79 6.04 -1.62
N LEU A 72 19.70 5.89 -2.39
CA LEU A 72 18.46 5.23 -1.93
C LEU A 72 18.71 3.84 -1.36
N GLN A 73 19.69 3.10 -1.91
CA GLN A 73 20.08 1.78 -1.40
C GLN A 73 20.54 1.84 0.07
N ARG A 74 21.31 2.87 0.44
CA ARG A 74 21.78 3.06 1.82
C ARG A 74 20.61 3.38 2.77
N MET A 75 19.67 4.20 2.30
CA MET A 75 18.44 4.47 3.08
C MET A 75 17.65 3.20 3.33
N LEU A 76 17.40 2.40 2.29
CA LEU A 76 16.70 1.12 2.40
C LEU A 76 17.41 0.16 3.37
N ILE A 77 18.74 0.05 3.31
CA ILE A 77 19.53 -0.78 4.21
C ILE A 77 19.39 -0.29 5.65
N LEU A 78 19.54 1.03 5.91
CA LEU A 78 19.39 1.60 7.25
C LEU A 78 18.01 1.33 7.84
N MET A 79 16.94 1.59 7.06
CA MET A 79 15.56 1.33 7.45
C MET A 79 15.37 -0.16 7.79
N THR A 80 15.97 -1.05 7.01
CA THR A 80 15.89 -2.50 7.24
C THR A 80 16.61 -2.91 8.52
N PHE A 81 17.77 -2.34 8.84
CA PHE A 81 18.45 -2.63 10.11
C PHE A 81 17.64 -2.15 11.31
N VAL A 82 17.02 -0.97 11.23
CA VAL A 82 16.10 -0.49 12.27
C VAL A 82 14.94 -1.47 12.45
N ASN A 83 14.35 -1.96 11.34
CA ASN A 83 13.31 -2.96 11.38
C ASN A 83 13.76 -4.27 12.08
N ILE A 84 14.95 -4.77 11.78
CA ILE A 84 15.52 -5.98 12.41
C ILE A 84 15.61 -5.80 13.92
N ILE A 85 16.16 -4.65 14.38
CA ILE A 85 16.32 -4.37 15.82
C ILE A 85 14.96 -4.39 16.53
N PHE A 86 13.96 -3.68 16.00
CA PHE A 86 12.64 -3.62 16.60
C PHE A 86 11.88 -4.95 16.52
N SER A 87 12.03 -5.71 15.44
CA SER A 87 11.48 -7.06 15.32
C SER A 87 12.07 -8.00 16.40
N PHE A 88 13.37 -7.92 16.63
CA PHE A 88 14.05 -8.71 17.64
C PHE A 88 13.64 -8.31 19.06
N LEU A 89 13.60 -7.00 19.36
CA LEU A 89 13.14 -6.49 20.65
C LEU A 89 11.69 -6.91 20.92
N PHE A 90 10.82 -6.79 19.93
CA PHE A 90 9.42 -7.18 20.07
C PHE A 90 9.25 -8.69 20.22
N TYR A 91 10.13 -9.50 19.62
CA TYR A 91 10.16 -10.94 19.85
C TYR A 91 10.43 -11.28 21.33
N LEU A 92 11.32 -10.54 21.98
CA LEU A 92 11.75 -10.78 23.36
C LEU A 92 10.77 -10.23 24.42
N THR A 93 10.08 -9.12 24.15
CA THR A 93 9.35 -8.35 25.18
C THR A 93 7.94 -8.87 25.50
N GLY A 94 7.42 -9.85 24.73
CA GLY A 94 6.09 -10.41 24.97
C GLY A 94 4.96 -9.38 24.79
N HIS A 95 3.96 -9.39 25.70
CA HIS A 95 2.80 -8.52 25.68
C HIS A 95 3.10 -7.18 26.38
N THR A 96 3.63 -6.23 25.63
CA THR A 96 3.89 -4.87 26.13
C THR A 96 3.36 -3.83 25.13
N MET A 97 2.28 -3.12 25.48
CA MET A 97 1.60 -2.18 24.59
C MET A 97 2.53 -1.12 24.00
N TRP A 98 3.40 -0.54 24.84
CA TRP A 98 4.38 0.48 24.38
C TRP A 98 5.37 -0.08 23.37
N MET A 99 5.84 -1.31 23.58
CA MET A 99 6.78 -1.94 22.65
C MET A 99 6.12 -2.31 21.35
N ALA A 100 4.87 -2.82 21.41
CA ALA A 100 4.08 -3.07 20.21
C ALA A 100 3.84 -1.78 19.42
N MET A 101 3.48 -0.69 20.09
CA MET A 101 3.27 0.62 19.47
C MET A 101 4.55 1.11 18.78
N LEU A 102 5.69 1.12 19.45
CA LEU A 102 6.96 1.52 18.88
C LEU A 102 7.34 0.63 17.67
N THR A 103 7.14 -0.67 17.79
CA THR A 103 7.44 -1.62 16.71
C THR A 103 6.55 -1.37 15.48
N LEU A 104 5.25 -1.16 15.67
CA LEU A 104 4.36 -0.89 14.55
C LEU A 104 4.59 0.48 13.92
N ILE A 105 4.96 1.50 14.68
CA ILE A 105 5.44 2.78 14.14
C ILE A 105 6.65 2.52 13.23
N VAL A 106 7.65 1.78 13.74
CA VAL A 106 8.85 1.46 12.97
C VAL A 106 8.52 0.62 11.73
N PHE A 107 7.61 -0.34 11.82
CA PHE A 107 7.16 -1.12 10.65
C PHE A 107 6.48 -0.20 9.60
N GLY A 108 5.65 0.73 10.04
CA GLY A 108 5.08 1.74 9.18
C GLY A 108 6.15 2.56 8.47
N MET A 109 7.11 3.09 9.24
CA MET A 109 8.20 3.91 8.70
C MET A 109 9.14 3.13 7.78
N THR A 110 9.49 1.89 8.12
CA THR A 110 10.58 1.15 7.45
C THR A 110 10.08 0.24 6.34
N ILE A 111 8.84 -0.21 6.38
CA ILE A 111 8.28 -1.13 5.38
C ILE A 111 7.31 -0.40 4.45
N HIS A 112 6.26 0.25 4.99
CA HIS A 112 5.30 0.97 4.14
C HIS A 112 5.96 2.13 3.39
N CYS A 113 6.80 2.93 4.07
CA CYS A 113 7.49 4.06 3.43
C CYS A 113 8.67 3.64 2.52
N ALA A 114 9.11 2.38 2.60
CA ALA A 114 10.16 1.88 1.69
C ALA A 114 9.63 1.63 0.27
N SER A 115 8.32 1.34 0.08
CA SER A 115 7.74 1.07 -1.24
C SER A 115 8.06 2.15 -2.28
N PRO A 116 7.71 3.43 -2.03
CA PRO A 116 8.03 4.48 -3.00
C PRO A 116 9.55 4.67 -3.20
N LEU A 117 10.39 4.41 -2.20
CA LEU A 117 11.84 4.49 -2.35
C LEU A 117 12.39 3.38 -3.25
N VAL A 118 11.86 2.15 -3.12
CA VAL A 118 12.19 1.04 -4.02
C VAL A 118 11.80 1.37 -5.45
N ASP A 119 10.60 1.93 -5.66
CA ASP A 119 10.14 2.32 -7.00
C ASP A 119 10.94 3.49 -7.57
N SER A 120 11.28 4.50 -6.74
CA SER A 120 12.12 5.64 -7.12
C SER A 120 13.51 5.21 -7.60
N LEU A 121 14.08 4.14 -7.02
CA LEU A 121 15.36 3.61 -7.48
C LEU A 121 15.30 3.15 -8.94
N SER A 122 14.18 2.56 -9.39
CA SER A 122 14.01 2.19 -10.80
C SER A 122 13.93 3.41 -11.72
N ILE A 123 13.25 4.45 -11.25
CA ILE A 123 13.13 5.72 -11.99
C ILE A 123 14.50 6.36 -12.13
N GLN A 124 15.31 6.39 -11.06
CA GLN A 124 16.69 6.88 -11.12
C GLN A 124 17.51 6.12 -12.16
N TYR A 125 17.47 4.78 -12.19
CA TYR A 125 18.17 4.01 -13.23
C TYR A 125 17.71 4.36 -14.65
N MET A 126 16.41 4.48 -14.86
CA MET A 126 15.84 4.79 -16.18
C MET A 126 16.23 6.21 -16.63
N ASN A 127 16.19 7.19 -15.75
CA ASN A 127 16.59 8.57 -16.03
C ASN A 127 18.07 8.67 -16.42
N HIS A 128 18.93 7.82 -15.83
CA HIS A 128 20.36 7.74 -16.16
C HIS A 128 20.64 6.83 -17.38
N GLY A 129 19.63 6.53 -18.19
CA GLY A 129 19.78 5.81 -19.46
C GLY A 129 19.91 4.30 -19.34
N VAL A 130 19.66 3.73 -18.16
CA VAL A 130 19.64 2.28 -17.98
C VAL A 130 18.33 1.72 -18.49
N LYS A 131 18.34 1.04 -19.62
CA LYS A 131 17.14 0.37 -20.17
C LYS A 131 16.83 -0.90 -19.36
N MET A 132 15.96 -0.79 -18.35
CA MET A 132 15.45 -1.90 -17.55
C MET A 132 13.96 -2.15 -17.80
N ASN A 133 13.49 -3.35 -17.46
CA ASN A 133 12.05 -3.67 -17.55
C ASN A 133 11.42 -3.63 -16.14
N TYR A 134 10.87 -2.47 -15.79
CA TYR A 134 10.20 -2.26 -14.50
C TYR A 134 8.97 -3.18 -14.34
N ALA A 135 8.18 -3.40 -15.40
CA ALA A 135 6.97 -4.21 -15.33
C ALA A 135 7.25 -5.66 -14.92
N ILE A 136 8.30 -6.27 -15.48
CA ILE A 136 8.72 -7.62 -15.07
C ILE A 136 9.13 -7.64 -13.60
N SER A 137 9.90 -6.66 -13.17
CA SER A 137 10.37 -6.61 -11.78
C SER A 137 9.22 -6.40 -10.80
N ARG A 138 8.25 -5.56 -11.15
CA ARG A 138 7.05 -5.33 -10.34
C ARG A 138 6.17 -6.59 -10.26
N ALA A 139 6.05 -7.33 -11.37
CA ALA A 139 5.32 -8.62 -11.40
C ALA A 139 6.01 -9.68 -10.53
N CYS A 140 7.37 -9.74 -10.52
CA CYS A 140 8.12 -10.60 -9.59
C CYS A 140 7.79 -10.24 -8.12
N GLY A 141 7.67 -8.96 -7.80
CA GLY A 141 7.28 -8.51 -6.45
C GLY A 141 5.89 -9.03 -6.05
N SER A 142 4.89 -8.85 -6.90
CA SER A 142 3.52 -9.34 -6.64
C SER A 142 3.46 -10.87 -6.48
N LEU A 143 4.22 -11.60 -7.30
CA LEU A 143 4.32 -13.06 -7.18
C LEU A 143 4.97 -13.46 -5.85
N CYS A 144 6.04 -12.76 -5.43
CA CYS A 144 6.69 -13.01 -4.15
C CYS A 144 5.72 -12.73 -2.98
N TRP A 145 5.00 -11.60 -2.99
CA TRP A 145 3.95 -11.35 -2.00
C TRP A 145 2.97 -12.52 -1.91
N ALA A 146 2.37 -12.92 -3.04
CA ALA A 146 1.37 -13.96 -3.08
C ALA A 146 1.90 -15.29 -2.51
N VAL A 147 3.05 -15.76 -3.01
CA VAL A 147 3.66 -17.03 -2.58
C VAL A 147 4.06 -16.98 -1.10
N PHE A 148 4.68 -15.89 -0.66
CA PHE A 148 5.17 -15.79 0.72
C PHE A 148 4.06 -15.58 1.74
N CYS A 149 2.89 -15.05 1.38
CA CYS A 149 1.72 -15.09 2.27
C CYS A 149 1.34 -16.54 2.63
N VAL A 150 1.36 -17.46 1.66
CA VAL A 150 1.11 -18.89 1.93
C VAL A 150 2.23 -19.49 2.79
N VAL A 151 3.50 -19.20 2.47
CA VAL A 151 4.66 -19.72 3.23
C VAL A 151 4.61 -19.24 4.69
N VAL A 152 4.29 -17.96 4.92
CA VAL A 152 4.18 -17.41 6.29
C VAL A 152 3.02 -18.05 7.05
N GLY A 153 1.88 -18.29 6.38
CA GLY A 153 0.76 -19.03 6.97
C GLY A 153 1.17 -20.43 7.42
N LEU A 154 1.84 -21.18 6.56
CA LEU A 154 2.37 -22.52 6.90
C LEU A 154 3.38 -22.48 8.05
N ILE A 155 4.25 -21.46 8.12
CA ILE A 155 5.19 -21.27 9.25
C ILE A 155 4.42 -20.98 10.53
N ALA A 156 3.38 -20.13 10.47
CA ALA A 156 2.56 -19.81 11.63
C ALA A 156 1.82 -21.05 12.17
N ASP A 157 1.27 -21.88 11.30
CA ASP A 157 0.61 -23.14 11.70
C ASP A 157 1.58 -24.17 12.28
N ALA A 158 2.77 -24.32 11.68
CA ALA A 158 3.74 -25.33 12.09
C ALA A 158 4.50 -24.95 13.39
N PHE A 159 4.81 -23.68 13.56
CA PHE A 159 5.74 -23.21 14.60
C PHE A 159 5.15 -22.15 15.54
N GLY A 160 3.89 -21.73 15.28
CA GLY A 160 3.19 -20.65 15.99
C GLY A 160 3.50 -19.26 15.45
N ALA A 161 2.51 -18.36 15.52
CA ALA A 161 2.57 -17.03 14.91
C ALA A 161 3.70 -16.13 15.45
N ASN A 162 4.20 -16.33 16.67
CA ASN A 162 5.37 -15.62 17.19
C ASN A 162 6.65 -15.84 16.34
N ARG A 163 6.76 -16.98 15.67
CA ARG A 163 7.91 -17.29 14.78
C ARG A 163 7.93 -16.46 13.49
N ILE A 164 6.82 -15.82 13.16
CA ILE A 164 6.73 -14.86 12.05
C ILE A 164 7.78 -13.76 12.21
N LEU A 165 8.05 -13.28 13.45
CA LEU A 165 9.10 -12.27 13.69
C LEU A 165 10.51 -12.76 13.35
N ILE A 166 10.81 -14.03 13.62
CA ILE A 166 12.12 -14.62 13.26
C ILE A 166 12.23 -14.68 11.74
N PHE A 167 11.17 -15.12 11.06
CA PHE A 167 11.14 -15.15 9.61
C PHE A 167 11.28 -13.74 9.00
N GLN A 168 10.62 -12.73 9.61
CA GLN A 168 10.75 -11.33 9.20
C GLN A 168 12.21 -10.84 9.32
N ILE A 169 12.92 -11.19 10.41
CA ILE A 169 14.33 -10.85 10.57
C ILE A 169 15.18 -11.46 9.45
N VAL A 170 14.97 -12.76 9.15
CA VAL A 170 15.70 -13.44 8.06
C VAL A 170 15.46 -12.80 6.72
N VAL A 171 14.19 -12.51 6.39
CA VAL A 171 13.82 -11.84 5.14
C VAL A 171 14.36 -10.41 5.07
N SER A 172 14.41 -9.71 6.21
CA SER A 172 15.02 -8.37 6.30
C SER A 172 16.50 -8.42 5.96
N PHE A 173 17.26 -9.37 6.48
CA PHE A 173 18.66 -9.55 6.08
C PHE A 173 18.81 -9.84 4.58
N LEU A 174 17.92 -10.66 4.02
CA LEU A 174 17.92 -10.97 2.60
C LEU A 174 17.62 -9.73 1.75
N PHE A 175 16.64 -8.91 2.16
CA PHE A 175 16.33 -7.66 1.49
C PHE A 175 17.49 -6.65 1.58
N ALA A 176 18.11 -6.49 2.74
CA ALA A 176 19.30 -5.65 2.92
C ALA A 176 20.46 -6.12 2.01
N PHE A 177 20.66 -7.43 1.88
CA PHE A 177 21.65 -8.00 0.96
C PHE A 177 21.33 -7.67 -0.50
N PHE A 178 20.08 -7.76 -0.94
CA PHE A 178 19.69 -7.38 -2.29
C PHE A 178 19.87 -5.87 -2.52
N ALA A 179 19.50 -5.03 -1.55
CA ALA A 179 19.72 -3.58 -1.64
C ALA A 179 21.21 -3.22 -1.71
N PHE A 180 22.05 -3.92 -0.95
CA PHE A 180 23.52 -3.73 -0.99
C PHE A 180 24.13 -4.11 -2.34
N ASN A 181 23.60 -5.13 -3.01
CA ASN A 181 24.06 -5.60 -4.31
C ASN A 181 23.57 -4.74 -5.49
N MET A 182 22.74 -3.73 -5.25
CA MET A 182 22.36 -2.78 -6.31
C MET A 182 23.51 -1.86 -6.65
N ASP A 183 23.73 -1.66 -7.93
CA ASP A 183 24.80 -0.76 -8.41
C ASP A 183 24.43 0.70 -8.07
N ALA A 184 25.41 1.52 -7.68
CA ALA A 184 25.16 2.93 -7.43
C ALA A 184 24.78 3.65 -8.74
N VAL A 185 23.83 4.59 -8.65
CA VAL A 185 23.46 5.43 -9.79
C VAL A 185 24.52 6.53 -9.92
N ASP A 186 25.02 6.75 -11.13
CA ASP A 186 26.00 7.79 -11.43
C ASP A 186 25.28 9.10 -11.81
N PHE A 187 25.27 10.06 -10.90
CA PHE A 187 24.65 11.38 -11.08
C PHE A 187 25.48 12.37 -11.90
N SER A 188 26.68 12.00 -12.34
CA SER A 188 27.58 12.91 -13.08
C SER A 188 27.01 13.41 -14.41
N LYS A 189 26.07 12.65 -15.00
CA LYS A 189 25.41 13.02 -16.26
C LYS A 189 24.24 13.98 -16.09
N GLU A 190 23.52 13.92 -14.97
CA GLU A 190 22.46 14.89 -14.66
C GLU A 190 23.05 16.27 -14.39
N ARG A 191 24.11 16.33 -13.60
CA ARG A 191 24.81 17.57 -13.30
C ARG A 191 25.25 18.31 -14.55
N LYS A 192 25.81 17.58 -15.56
CA LYS A 192 26.15 18.17 -16.86
C LYS A 192 24.95 18.62 -17.70
N LYS A 193 23.76 18.04 -17.43
CA LYS A 193 22.53 18.40 -18.14
C LYS A 193 21.84 19.57 -17.46
N GLU A 194 21.86 19.64 -16.13
CA GLU A 194 21.38 20.77 -15.34
C GLU A 194 22.24 22.02 -15.56
N GLU A 195 23.58 21.89 -15.51
CA GLU A 195 24.49 22.96 -15.88
C GLU A 195 24.22 23.51 -17.29
N LYS A 196 23.97 22.62 -18.28
CA LYS A 196 23.56 23.04 -19.63
C LYS A 196 22.19 23.69 -19.70
N THR A 197 21.23 23.26 -18.86
CA THR A 197 19.87 23.80 -18.85
C THR A 197 19.83 25.14 -18.11
N GLU A 198 20.63 25.32 -17.06
CA GLU A 198 20.85 26.60 -16.39
C GLU A 198 21.55 27.61 -17.31
N ASP A 199 22.56 27.19 -18.08
CA ASP A 199 23.19 28.00 -19.10
C ASP A 199 22.19 28.43 -20.19
N LEU A 200 21.32 27.53 -20.67
CA LEU A 200 20.28 27.80 -21.66
C LEU A 200 19.13 28.66 -21.11
N ALA A 201 18.78 28.49 -19.82
CA ALA A 201 17.76 29.31 -19.16
C ALA A 201 18.26 30.74 -18.89
N SER A 202 19.57 30.90 -18.65
CA SER A 202 20.18 32.22 -18.54
C SER A 202 20.26 32.98 -19.89
N GLU A 203 20.23 32.25 -21.01
CA GLU A 203 20.21 32.84 -22.36
C GLU A 203 18.80 33.21 -22.87
N ASN A 204 17.70 32.67 -22.25
CA ASN A 204 16.31 32.96 -22.66
C ASN A 204 15.40 33.12 -21.44
N PRO A 205 15.35 34.31 -20.82
CA PRO A 205 14.52 34.59 -19.64
C PRO A 205 12.99 34.49 -19.88
N ASP A 206 12.56 34.50 -21.15
CA ASP A 206 11.15 34.55 -21.55
C ASP A 206 10.52 33.15 -21.81
N ALA A 207 11.26 32.07 -21.59
CA ALA A 207 10.73 30.70 -21.65
C ALA A 207 10.16 30.27 -20.31
N GLU A 208 9.36 31.13 -19.64
CA GLU A 208 8.47 30.69 -18.56
C GLU A 208 7.42 29.74 -19.16
N CYS A 209 7.63 28.44 -18.94
CA CYS A 209 6.53 27.49 -19.01
C CYS A 209 5.44 28.03 -18.05
N GLU A 210 4.27 28.38 -18.56
CA GLU A 210 3.09 28.71 -17.76
C GLU A 210 2.77 27.49 -16.84
N ILE A 211 3.48 27.38 -15.74
CA ILE A 211 3.09 26.54 -14.63
C ILE A 211 1.92 27.27 -13.99
N GLY A 212 0.68 26.82 -14.26
CA GLY A 212 -0.53 27.40 -13.72
C GLY A 212 -0.43 27.60 -12.21
N GLU A 213 -1.20 28.55 -11.65
CA GLU A 213 -1.19 28.83 -10.22
C GLU A 213 -1.43 27.55 -9.39
N VAL A 214 -0.55 27.30 -8.45
CA VAL A 214 -0.64 26.14 -7.55
C VAL A 214 -1.60 26.48 -6.41
N HIS A 215 -2.77 25.86 -6.36
CA HIS A 215 -3.82 26.16 -5.39
C HIS A 215 -3.59 25.45 -4.03
N SER A 216 -4.24 25.96 -2.97
CA SER A 216 -4.22 25.31 -1.66
C SER A 216 -5.10 24.05 -1.64
N CYS A 217 -4.81 23.10 -0.73
CA CYS A 217 -5.66 21.90 -0.56
C CYS A 217 -7.13 22.27 -0.28
N PHE A 218 -7.37 23.30 0.50
CA PHE A 218 -8.72 23.77 0.80
C PHE A 218 -9.44 24.33 -0.43
N TYR A 219 -8.71 25.02 -1.32
CA TYR A 219 -9.24 25.48 -2.58
C TYR A 219 -9.70 24.29 -3.45
N LEU A 220 -8.88 23.24 -3.57
CA LEU A 220 -9.22 22.05 -4.33
C LEU A 220 -10.50 21.38 -3.81
N LEU A 221 -10.62 21.23 -2.49
CA LEU A 221 -11.81 20.65 -1.87
C LEU A 221 -13.08 21.48 -2.10
N LYS A 222 -12.97 22.81 -2.16
CA LYS A 222 -14.12 23.71 -2.34
C LYS A 222 -14.53 23.84 -3.81
N HIS A 223 -13.58 23.93 -4.72
CA HIS A 223 -13.84 24.27 -6.12
C HIS A 223 -14.00 23.04 -7.03
N PHE A 224 -13.55 21.86 -6.58
CA PHE A 224 -13.73 20.60 -7.31
C PHE A 224 -14.65 19.64 -6.53
N PRO A 225 -15.95 19.86 -6.51
CA PRO A 225 -16.89 19.10 -5.67
C PRO A 225 -16.95 17.60 -6.04
N LYS A 226 -16.74 17.25 -7.30
CA LYS A 226 -16.66 15.87 -7.75
C LYS A 226 -15.44 15.15 -7.16
N TYR A 227 -14.30 15.86 -7.15
CA TYR A 227 -13.08 15.39 -6.51
C TYR A 227 -13.24 15.21 -4.99
N SER A 228 -13.92 16.16 -4.32
CA SER A 228 -14.19 16.06 -2.88
C SER A 228 -15.11 14.89 -2.51
N LEU A 229 -16.14 14.62 -3.34
CA LEU A 229 -16.99 13.43 -3.18
C LEU A 229 -16.22 12.14 -3.43
N PHE A 230 -15.30 12.14 -4.40
CA PHE A 230 -14.41 11.01 -4.62
C PHE A 230 -13.55 10.71 -3.38
N LEU A 231 -12.90 11.73 -2.79
CA LEU A 231 -12.14 11.57 -1.55
C LEU A 231 -12.99 11.02 -0.41
N LEU A 232 -14.20 11.56 -0.22
CA LEU A 232 -15.13 11.06 0.81
C LEU A 232 -15.51 9.60 0.56
N GLY A 233 -15.80 9.23 -0.68
CA GLY A 233 -16.07 7.83 -1.07
C GLY A 233 -14.89 6.91 -0.76
N LEU A 234 -13.67 7.35 -1.02
CA LEU A 234 -12.46 6.58 -0.70
C LEU A 234 -12.31 6.32 0.79
N VAL A 235 -12.62 7.30 1.66
CA VAL A 235 -12.57 7.10 3.12
C VAL A 235 -13.46 5.91 3.52
N PHE A 236 -14.69 5.84 3.02
CA PHE A 236 -15.60 4.72 3.34
C PHE A 236 -15.15 3.39 2.71
N VAL A 237 -14.69 3.40 1.46
CA VAL A 237 -14.21 2.19 0.79
C VAL A 237 -13.02 1.59 1.53
N PHE A 238 -12.02 2.42 1.89
CA PHE A 238 -10.83 1.94 2.59
C PHE A 238 -11.12 1.58 4.05
N ALA A 239 -12.03 2.30 4.72
CA ALA A 239 -12.47 1.92 6.05
C ALA A 239 -13.15 0.52 6.04
N ALA A 240 -14.06 0.29 5.11
CA ALA A 240 -14.71 -1.01 4.94
C ALA A 240 -13.73 -2.12 4.59
N TYR A 241 -12.77 -1.82 3.68
CA TYR A 241 -11.71 -2.74 3.29
C TYR A 241 -10.86 -3.15 4.49
N ASN A 242 -10.41 -2.17 5.27
CA ASN A 242 -9.58 -2.40 6.46
C ASN A 242 -10.36 -3.17 7.55
N MET A 243 -11.61 -2.79 7.84
CA MET A 243 -12.48 -3.49 8.78
C MET A 243 -12.65 -4.97 8.42
N ASN A 244 -12.84 -5.30 7.15
CA ASN A 244 -13.00 -6.67 6.68
C ASN A 244 -11.68 -7.45 6.70
N SER A 245 -10.56 -6.81 6.34
CA SER A 245 -9.27 -7.48 6.14
C SER A 245 -8.50 -7.69 7.44
N THR A 246 -8.63 -6.78 8.43
CA THR A 246 -7.85 -6.81 9.68
C THR A 246 -8.09 -8.10 10.46
N PHE A 247 -9.33 -8.54 10.59
CA PHE A 247 -9.72 -9.75 11.32
C PHE A 247 -10.22 -10.88 10.40
N LEU A 248 -9.76 -10.90 9.15
CA LEU A 248 -10.09 -11.95 8.19
C LEU A 248 -9.56 -13.32 8.64
N ILE A 249 -8.41 -13.34 9.35
CA ILE A 249 -7.86 -14.58 9.93
C ILE A 249 -8.82 -15.18 10.94
N ASP A 250 -9.36 -14.39 11.88
CA ASP A 250 -10.32 -14.88 12.88
C ASP A 250 -11.61 -15.41 12.23
N TRP A 251 -12.04 -14.77 11.13
CA TRP A 251 -13.20 -15.22 10.38
C TRP A 251 -12.95 -16.59 9.75
N ILE A 252 -11.74 -16.82 9.21
CA ILE A 252 -11.32 -18.12 8.66
C ILE A 252 -11.20 -19.17 9.76
N GLU A 253 -10.56 -18.83 10.89
CA GLU A 253 -10.41 -19.75 12.04
C GLU A 253 -11.76 -20.10 12.67
N GLY A 254 -12.69 -19.15 12.75
CA GLY A 254 -14.06 -19.38 13.20
C GLY A 254 -14.84 -20.37 12.35
N MET A 255 -14.40 -20.63 11.12
CA MET A 255 -14.95 -21.65 10.21
C MET A 255 -14.13 -22.96 10.21
N GLY A 256 -13.14 -23.09 11.09
CA GLY A 256 -12.25 -24.26 11.17
C GLY A 256 -11.06 -24.23 10.22
N GLY A 257 -10.77 -23.06 9.61
CA GLY A 257 -9.53 -22.83 8.83
C GLY A 257 -8.32 -22.50 9.71
N ASN A 258 -7.22 -22.19 9.07
CA ASN A 258 -5.94 -21.93 9.72
C ASN A 258 -5.16 -20.77 9.05
N HIS A 259 -3.95 -20.48 9.52
CA HIS A 259 -3.11 -19.41 8.98
C HIS A 259 -2.67 -19.67 7.51
N ALA A 260 -2.53 -20.94 7.10
CA ALA A 260 -2.24 -21.27 5.70
C ALA A 260 -3.44 -20.93 4.79
N ASP A 261 -4.68 -21.15 5.24
CA ASP A 261 -5.89 -20.75 4.53
C ASP A 261 -5.98 -19.22 4.39
N TYR A 262 -5.61 -18.50 5.45
CA TYR A 262 -5.48 -17.03 5.38
C TYR A 262 -4.40 -16.61 4.38
N GLY A 263 -3.24 -17.26 4.40
CA GLY A 263 -2.19 -17.05 3.40
C GLY A 263 -2.67 -17.31 1.97
N MET A 264 -3.51 -18.34 1.77
CA MET A 264 -4.13 -18.65 0.47
C MET A 264 -5.15 -17.58 0.07
N ALA A 265 -5.91 -17.03 1.00
CA ALA A 265 -6.82 -15.90 0.74
C ALA A 265 -6.03 -14.67 0.24
N GLN A 266 -4.90 -14.33 0.88
CA GLN A 266 -4.00 -13.27 0.45
C GLN A 266 -3.34 -13.56 -0.91
N PHE A 267 -3.03 -14.82 -1.20
CA PHE A 267 -2.53 -15.26 -2.51
C PHE A 267 -3.55 -14.96 -3.61
N VAL A 268 -4.80 -15.40 -3.42
CA VAL A 268 -5.88 -15.20 -4.40
C VAL A 268 -6.14 -13.71 -4.63
N LEU A 269 -6.16 -12.91 -3.55
CA LEU A 269 -6.29 -11.46 -3.61
C LEU A 269 -5.20 -10.82 -4.48
N ALA A 270 -3.93 -11.12 -4.20
CA ALA A 270 -2.80 -10.54 -4.93
C ALA A 270 -2.75 -10.98 -6.39
N MET A 271 -3.07 -12.24 -6.67
CA MET A 271 -3.11 -12.75 -8.05
C MET A 271 -4.26 -12.15 -8.87
N ALA A 272 -5.36 -11.78 -8.22
CA ALA A 272 -6.50 -11.13 -8.86
C ALA A 272 -6.16 -9.71 -9.35
N GLU A 273 -5.18 -9.02 -8.76
CA GLU A 273 -4.79 -7.66 -9.19
C GLU A 273 -4.09 -7.62 -10.56
N ILE A 274 -3.36 -8.67 -10.91
CA ILE A 274 -2.48 -8.69 -12.10
C ILE A 274 -3.23 -8.49 -13.42
N PRO A 275 -4.35 -9.18 -13.72
CA PRO A 275 -5.04 -9.06 -14.99
C PRO A 275 -5.54 -7.64 -15.29
N VAL A 276 -6.06 -6.93 -14.28
CA VAL A 276 -6.56 -5.56 -14.47
C VAL A 276 -5.43 -4.60 -14.80
N ALA A 277 -4.31 -4.68 -14.09
CA ALA A 277 -3.16 -3.84 -14.38
C ALA A 277 -2.68 -3.96 -15.85
N LEU A 278 -2.76 -5.17 -16.43
CA LEU A 278 -2.36 -5.44 -17.81
C LEU A 278 -3.33 -4.90 -18.86
N VAL A 279 -4.64 -4.86 -18.55
CA VAL A 279 -5.67 -4.49 -19.53
C VAL A 279 -6.29 -3.10 -19.28
N PHE A 280 -5.91 -2.44 -18.18
CA PHE A 280 -6.52 -1.19 -17.72
C PHE A 280 -6.59 -0.11 -18.82
N TYR A 281 -5.51 0.07 -19.57
CA TYR A 281 -5.45 1.05 -20.65
C TYR A 281 -6.55 0.83 -21.71
N ARG A 282 -6.84 -0.43 -22.04
CA ARG A 282 -7.91 -0.77 -23.00
C ARG A 282 -9.30 -0.53 -22.41
N ILE A 283 -9.47 -0.81 -21.11
CA ILE A 283 -10.74 -0.56 -20.40
C ILE A 283 -10.99 0.94 -20.32
N ARG A 284 -9.97 1.72 -19.95
CA ARG A 284 -10.05 3.19 -19.82
C ARG A 284 -10.44 3.85 -21.17
N GLY A 285 -10.00 3.32 -22.30
CA GLY A 285 -10.38 3.82 -23.63
C GLY A 285 -11.87 3.65 -23.97
N ARG A 286 -12.62 2.85 -23.19
CA ARG A 286 -14.05 2.56 -23.45
C ARG A 286 -14.97 3.02 -22.33
N VAL A 287 -14.46 3.18 -21.11
CA VAL A 287 -15.24 3.47 -19.90
C VAL A 287 -14.63 4.69 -19.21
N SER A 288 -15.46 5.67 -18.82
CA SER A 288 -15.01 6.86 -18.09
C SER A 288 -14.45 6.46 -16.72
N ILE A 289 -13.50 7.27 -16.23
CA ILE A 289 -12.81 6.98 -14.96
C ILE A 289 -13.77 6.97 -13.77
N ASP A 290 -14.79 7.84 -13.77
CA ASP A 290 -15.83 7.89 -12.73
C ASP A 290 -16.55 6.56 -12.57
N LYS A 291 -16.97 5.98 -13.72
CA LYS A 291 -17.66 4.67 -13.74
C LYS A 291 -16.74 3.57 -13.22
N LEU A 292 -15.44 3.63 -13.59
CA LEU A 292 -14.45 2.67 -13.09
C LEU A 292 -14.28 2.79 -11.57
N MET A 293 -14.30 4.01 -11.00
CA MET A 293 -14.26 4.19 -9.55
C MET A 293 -15.52 3.70 -8.84
N VAL A 294 -16.69 3.84 -9.46
CA VAL A 294 -17.94 3.23 -8.94
C VAL A 294 -17.85 1.71 -8.98
N VAL A 295 -17.34 1.12 -10.07
CA VAL A 295 -17.12 -0.34 -10.18
C VAL A 295 -16.15 -0.82 -9.10
N CYS A 296 -15.05 -0.10 -8.88
CA CYS A 296 -14.11 -0.38 -7.82
C CYS A 296 -14.81 -0.45 -6.45
N ALA A 297 -15.52 0.60 -6.06
CA ALA A 297 -16.24 0.65 -4.79
C ALA A 297 -17.28 -0.47 -4.65
N PHE A 298 -18.02 -0.76 -5.73
CA PHE A 298 -19.00 -1.83 -5.77
C PHE A 298 -18.37 -3.21 -5.55
N PHE A 299 -17.23 -3.50 -6.19
CA PHE A 299 -16.54 -4.77 -6.02
C PHE A 299 -15.86 -4.90 -4.66
N CYS A 300 -15.36 -3.81 -4.06
CA CYS A 300 -14.91 -3.81 -2.67
C CYS A 300 -16.06 -4.14 -1.70
N PHE A 301 -17.24 -3.52 -1.88
CA PHE A 301 -18.46 -3.85 -1.14
C PHE A 301 -18.87 -5.31 -1.36
N LEU A 302 -18.90 -5.77 -2.61
CA LEU A 302 -19.28 -7.14 -2.96
C LEU A 302 -18.34 -8.17 -2.33
N ARG A 303 -17.03 -7.91 -2.32
CA ARG A 303 -16.03 -8.74 -1.66
C ARG A 303 -16.28 -8.82 -0.15
N ALA A 304 -16.45 -7.69 0.52
CA ALA A 304 -16.76 -7.67 1.95
C ALA A 304 -18.05 -8.43 2.26
N THR A 305 -19.09 -8.25 1.45
CA THR A 305 -20.38 -8.95 1.60
C THR A 305 -20.24 -10.45 1.33
N ALA A 306 -19.56 -10.84 0.25
CA ALA A 306 -19.31 -12.25 -0.08
C ALA A 306 -18.51 -12.95 1.03
N THR A 307 -17.47 -12.30 1.57
CA THR A 307 -16.72 -12.80 2.74
C THR A 307 -17.61 -12.99 3.95
N THR A 308 -18.46 -12.00 4.27
CA THR A 308 -19.36 -12.03 5.43
C THR A 308 -20.40 -13.15 5.37
N PHE A 309 -20.94 -13.43 4.19
CA PHE A 309 -21.98 -14.46 3.99
C PHE A 309 -21.43 -15.81 3.51
N SER A 310 -20.12 -15.97 3.47
CA SER A 310 -19.48 -17.25 3.15
C SER A 310 -19.80 -18.30 4.23
N SER A 311 -20.12 -19.50 3.80
CA SER A 311 -20.41 -20.64 4.67
C SER A 311 -19.25 -21.62 4.82
N SER A 312 -18.12 -21.37 4.17
CA SER A 312 -16.93 -22.21 4.23
C SER A 312 -15.67 -21.40 3.96
N VAL A 313 -14.53 -21.89 4.46
CA VAL A 313 -13.19 -21.31 4.23
C VAL A 313 -12.92 -21.15 2.74
N THR A 314 -13.25 -22.16 1.92
CA THR A 314 -13.05 -22.10 0.46
C THR A 314 -13.82 -20.93 -0.17
N LEU A 315 -15.05 -20.65 0.26
CA LEU A 315 -15.82 -19.51 -0.25
C LEU A 315 -15.22 -18.17 0.19
N VAL A 316 -14.67 -18.09 1.40
CA VAL A 316 -13.91 -16.91 1.86
C VAL A 316 -12.70 -16.68 0.96
N ILE A 317 -11.91 -17.72 0.67
CA ILE A 317 -10.75 -17.64 -0.22
C ILE A 317 -11.17 -17.19 -1.62
N LEU A 318 -12.21 -17.79 -2.19
CA LEU A 318 -12.71 -17.43 -3.51
C LEU A 318 -13.28 -16.02 -3.58
N SER A 319 -13.89 -15.52 -2.50
CA SER A 319 -14.38 -14.15 -2.44
C SER A 319 -13.29 -13.09 -2.62
N GLN A 320 -12.04 -13.43 -2.27
CA GLN A 320 -10.89 -12.52 -2.47
C GLN A 320 -10.60 -12.28 -3.97
N ALA A 321 -11.02 -13.17 -4.86
CA ALA A 321 -10.89 -12.95 -6.31
C ALA A 321 -11.73 -11.76 -6.83
N LEU A 322 -12.72 -11.29 -6.08
CA LEU A 322 -13.47 -10.08 -6.40
C LEU A 322 -12.61 -8.82 -6.38
N GLU A 323 -11.42 -8.88 -5.78
CA GLU A 323 -10.40 -7.83 -5.85
C GLU A 323 -9.98 -7.50 -7.29
N LEU A 324 -10.18 -8.42 -8.23
CA LEU A 324 -9.96 -8.21 -9.67
C LEU A 324 -10.54 -6.88 -10.16
N LEU A 325 -11.74 -6.52 -9.74
CA LEU A 325 -12.39 -5.25 -10.08
C LEU A 325 -12.56 -4.29 -8.87
N GLY A 326 -11.96 -4.64 -7.73
CA GLY A 326 -11.87 -3.83 -6.52
C GLY A 326 -10.70 -2.84 -6.57
N LEU A 327 -9.85 -2.85 -5.53
CA LEU A 327 -8.71 -1.91 -5.43
C LEU A 327 -7.70 -2.03 -6.57
N SER A 328 -7.72 -3.12 -7.36
CA SER A 328 -6.94 -3.22 -8.59
C SER A 328 -7.20 -2.07 -9.56
N ILE A 329 -8.47 -1.64 -9.67
CA ILE A 329 -8.86 -0.47 -10.48
C ILE A 329 -8.38 0.83 -9.81
N TYR A 330 -8.47 0.92 -8.47
CA TYR A 330 -8.02 2.09 -7.72
C TYR A 330 -6.53 2.39 -7.96
N TYR A 331 -5.64 1.41 -7.78
CA TYR A 331 -4.19 1.62 -7.88
C TYR A 331 -3.73 2.19 -9.23
N VAL A 332 -4.43 1.86 -10.30
CA VAL A 332 -4.10 2.40 -11.64
C VAL A 332 -4.97 3.62 -11.98
N GLY A 333 -6.23 3.59 -11.59
CA GLY A 333 -7.24 4.56 -12.01
C GLY A 333 -7.11 5.93 -11.34
N THR A 334 -6.58 6.01 -10.12
CA THR A 334 -6.46 7.28 -9.38
C THR A 334 -5.60 8.31 -10.11
N VAL A 335 -4.54 7.88 -10.79
CA VAL A 335 -3.70 8.75 -11.59
C VAL A 335 -4.51 9.42 -12.70
N TYR A 336 -5.31 8.63 -13.41
CA TYR A 336 -6.18 9.15 -14.48
C TYR A 336 -7.29 10.03 -13.92
N PHE A 337 -7.83 9.73 -12.74
CA PHE A 337 -8.82 10.56 -12.09
C PHE A 337 -8.28 11.96 -11.76
N VAL A 338 -7.06 12.04 -11.24
CA VAL A 338 -6.39 13.33 -11.01
C VAL A 338 -6.18 14.09 -12.31
N MET A 339 -5.71 13.41 -13.36
CA MET A 339 -5.48 14.05 -14.68
C MET A 339 -6.75 14.56 -15.35
N ASP A 340 -7.89 13.89 -15.15
CA ASP A 340 -9.17 14.27 -15.78
C ASP A 340 -9.87 15.41 -15.01
N TYR A 341 -9.64 15.56 -13.68
CA TYR A 341 -10.43 16.45 -12.83
C TYR A 341 -9.66 17.60 -12.18
N LEU A 342 -8.34 17.57 -12.18
CA LEU A 342 -7.53 18.63 -11.56
C LEU A 342 -6.57 19.28 -12.56
N PRO A 343 -6.25 20.58 -12.36
CA PRO A 343 -5.21 21.25 -13.13
C PRO A 343 -3.87 20.51 -13.00
N GLN A 344 -3.06 20.51 -14.03
CA GLN A 344 -1.76 19.85 -14.06
C GLN A 344 -0.83 20.34 -12.93
N ALA A 345 -0.88 21.64 -12.61
CA ALA A 345 -0.14 22.25 -11.50
C ALA A 345 -0.48 21.66 -10.12
N ASP A 346 -1.71 21.17 -9.95
CA ASP A 346 -2.22 20.63 -8.69
C ASP A 346 -2.20 19.09 -8.65
N ALA A 347 -1.74 18.41 -9.70
CA ALA A 347 -1.81 16.96 -9.84
C ALA A 347 -1.11 16.22 -8.69
N VAL A 348 0.07 16.67 -8.26
CA VAL A 348 0.82 16.07 -7.15
C VAL A 348 0.07 16.20 -5.83
N LYS A 349 -0.50 17.38 -5.56
CA LYS A 349 -1.35 17.61 -4.37
C LYS A 349 -2.60 16.75 -4.40
N GLY A 350 -3.24 16.66 -5.58
CA GLY A 350 -4.41 15.80 -5.77
C GLY A 350 -4.10 14.34 -5.47
N ALA A 351 -3.02 13.80 -6.00
CA ALA A 351 -2.60 12.43 -5.70
C ALA A 351 -2.31 12.23 -4.20
N SER A 352 -1.69 13.22 -3.56
CA SER A 352 -1.40 13.17 -2.12
C SER A 352 -2.67 13.17 -1.27
N LEU A 353 -3.69 13.97 -1.64
CA LEU A 353 -4.99 14.00 -0.96
C LEU A 353 -5.77 12.68 -1.14
N ILE A 354 -5.64 12.02 -2.29
CA ILE A 354 -6.22 10.68 -2.52
C ILE A 354 -5.61 9.66 -1.55
N ASN A 355 -4.27 9.64 -1.44
CA ASN A 355 -3.59 8.74 -0.50
C ASN A 355 -3.95 9.07 0.95
N LEU A 356 -4.04 10.36 1.30
CA LEU A 356 -4.48 10.78 2.63
C LEU A 356 -5.90 10.31 2.95
N ALA A 357 -6.84 10.45 2.01
CA ALA A 357 -8.23 10.03 2.22
C ALA A 357 -8.36 8.50 2.33
N GLY A 358 -7.78 7.74 1.40
CA GLY A 358 -7.88 6.28 1.38
C GLY A 358 -6.98 5.63 2.43
N MET A 359 -5.69 5.55 2.14
CA MET A 359 -4.69 4.83 2.97
C MET A 359 -4.41 5.52 4.31
N GLY A 360 -4.69 6.82 4.44
CA GLY A 360 -4.57 7.53 5.71
C GLY A 360 -5.84 7.44 6.53
N LEU A 361 -6.79 8.33 6.24
CA LEU A 361 -8.01 8.48 7.04
C LEU A 361 -8.91 7.24 6.99
N GLY A 362 -9.07 6.62 5.81
CA GLY A 362 -9.91 5.45 5.64
C GLY A 362 -9.38 4.25 6.43
N GLU A 363 -8.11 3.87 6.23
CA GLU A 363 -7.52 2.72 6.94
C GLU A 363 -7.41 2.97 8.44
N MET A 364 -7.09 4.20 8.88
CA MET A 364 -7.04 4.56 10.29
C MET A 364 -8.42 4.45 10.95
N ALA A 365 -9.45 5.02 10.31
CA ALA A 365 -10.83 4.94 10.82
C ALA A 365 -11.32 3.48 10.87
N GLY A 366 -11.02 2.70 9.81
CA GLY A 366 -11.32 1.28 9.75
C GLY A 366 -10.65 0.49 10.86
N SER A 367 -9.36 0.75 11.13
CA SER A 367 -8.58 0.06 12.17
C SER A 367 -9.11 0.32 13.57
N ILE A 368 -9.41 1.57 13.92
CA ILE A 368 -9.99 1.91 15.23
C ILE A 368 -11.36 1.25 15.37
N SER A 369 -12.22 1.41 14.35
CA SER A 369 -13.58 0.89 14.38
C SER A 369 -13.61 -0.63 14.46
N CYS A 370 -12.74 -1.34 13.70
CA CYS A 370 -12.78 -2.80 13.67
C CYS A 370 -12.42 -3.42 15.03
N GLY A 371 -11.41 -2.89 15.72
CA GLY A 371 -11.03 -3.39 17.04
C GLY A 371 -12.14 -3.18 18.08
N LEU A 372 -12.68 -1.96 18.15
CA LEU A 372 -13.77 -1.62 19.07
C LEU A 372 -15.03 -2.47 18.81
N ILE A 373 -15.41 -2.64 17.55
CA ILE A 373 -16.60 -3.42 17.17
C ILE A 373 -16.38 -4.91 17.46
N LYS A 374 -15.20 -5.46 17.17
CA LYS A 374 -14.90 -6.86 17.46
C LYS A 374 -15.07 -7.17 18.95
N ASP A 375 -14.49 -6.35 19.83
CA ASP A 375 -14.55 -6.57 21.27
C ASP A 375 -15.93 -6.30 21.87
N ALA A 376 -16.65 -5.27 21.39
CA ALA A 376 -17.96 -4.90 21.94
C ALA A 376 -19.13 -5.72 21.39
N LEU A 377 -19.13 -6.03 20.09
CA LEU A 377 -20.26 -6.62 19.37
C LEU A 377 -19.97 -7.98 18.75
N GLY A 378 -18.70 -8.39 18.76
CA GLY A 378 -18.24 -9.66 18.18
C GLY A 378 -17.92 -9.58 16.69
N LEU A 379 -17.19 -10.59 16.23
CA LEU A 379 -16.63 -10.68 14.88
C LEU A 379 -17.71 -10.66 13.77
N ARG A 380 -18.85 -11.35 13.98
CA ARG A 380 -19.96 -11.38 13.00
C ARG A 380 -20.52 -9.99 12.73
N ASN A 381 -20.73 -9.20 13.79
CA ASN A 381 -21.24 -7.84 13.64
C ASN A 381 -20.21 -6.91 12.99
N LEU A 382 -18.93 -7.12 13.27
CA LEU A 382 -17.85 -6.41 12.55
C LEU A 382 -17.93 -6.67 11.05
N MET A 383 -18.03 -7.93 10.61
CA MET A 383 -18.14 -8.28 9.20
C MET A 383 -19.38 -7.70 8.52
N LEU A 384 -20.54 -7.73 9.20
CA LEU A 384 -21.77 -7.10 8.70
C LEU A 384 -21.64 -5.57 8.58
N LEU A 385 -21.06 -4.92 9.58
CA LEU A 385 -20.85 -3.47 9.57
C LEU A 385 -19.83 -3.06 8.51
N SER A 386 -18.78 -3.85 8.27
CA SER A 386 -17.84 -3.58 7.18
C SER A 386 -18.55 -3.55 5.82
N SER A 387 -19.48 -4.48 5.58
CA SER A 387 -20.31 -4.48 4.37
C SER A 387 -21.21 -3.25 4.32
N GLY A 388 -21.83 -2.84 5.45
CA GLY A 388 -22.63 -1.62 5.52
C GLY A 388 -21.85 -0.35 5.20
N VAL A 389 -20.65 -0.20 5.76
CA VAL A 389 -19.74 0.93 5.48
C VAL A 389 -19.32 0.91 4.01
N GLY A 390 -19.04 -0.27 3.45
CA GLY A 390 -18.74 -0.43 2.01
C GLY A 390 -19.90 0.03 1.12
N LEU A 391 -21.13 -0.28 1.49
CA LEU A 391 -22.33 0.18 0.77
C LEU A 391 -22.45 1.71 0.79
N VAL A 392 -22.16 2.36 1.92
CA VAL A 392 -22.10 3.83 2.00
C VAL A 392 -21.06 4.37 1.02
N GLY A 393 -19.87 3.76 0.96
CA GLY A 393 -18.84 4.09 -0.04
C GLY A 393 -19.36 4.01 -1.47
N VAL A 394 -20.07 2.94 -1.83
CA VAL A 394 -20.72 2.80 -3.15
C VAL A 394 -21.70 3.92 -3.43
N VAL A 395 -22.60 4.24 -2.47
CA VAL A 395 -23.59 5.31 -2.62
C VAL A 395 -22.93 6.66 -2.88
N VAL A 396 -21.87 6.98 -2.13
CA VAL A 396 -21.11 8.23 -2.31
C VAL A 396 -20.42 8.26 -3.68
N MET A 397 -19.84 7.14 -4.12
CA MET A 397 -19.21 7.06 -5.46
C MET A 397 -20.23 7.16 -6.60
N VAL A 398 -21.42 6.58 -6.45
CA VAL A 398 -22.52 6.75 -7.41
C VAL A 398 -23.01 8.19 -7.43
N TRP A 399 -23.08 8.84 -6.27
CA TRP A 399 -23.43 10.27 -6.19
C TRP A 399 -22.37 11.13 -6.88
N MET A 400 -21.09 10.88 -6.62
CA MET A 400 -19.97 11.52 -7.32
C MET A 400 -20.11 11.38 -8.85
N TRP A 401 -20.36 10.15 -9.34
CA TRP A 401 -20.51 9.90 -10.78
C TRP A 401 -21.69 10.63 -11.39
N ARG A 402 -22.85 10.69 -10.70
CA ARG A 402 -24.07 11.34 -11.21
C ARG A 402 -24.03 12.86 -11.14
N ARG A 403 -23.10 13.43 -10.40
CA ARG A 403 -22.97 14.88 -10.28
C ARG A 403 -22.40 15.43 -11.59
N LEU A 404 -23.19 16.29 -12.26
CA LEU A 404 -22.71 17.10 -13.38
C LEU A 404 -21.68 18.13 -12.84
N GLU A 405 -20.70 18.45 -13.65
CA GLU A 405 -19.66 19.42 -13.30
C GLU A 405 -20.24 20.80 -13.06
#